data_5ac9889f13b31fbbe2a4e7362c4d4b51
#
_entry.id   5ac9889f13b31fbbe2a4e7362c4d4b51
#
_cell.length_a   1.000
_cell.length_b   1.000
_cell.length_c   1.000
_cell.angle_alpha   90.00
_cell.angle_beta   90.00
_cell.angle_gamma   90.00
#
_symmetry.space_group_name_H-M   'P 1'
#
loop_
_entity.id
_entity.type
_entity.pdbx_description
1 polymer ?
#
loop_
_entity_poly.entity_id
_entity_poly.type
_entity_poly.pdbx_seq_one_letter_code
_entity_poly.pdbx_strand_id
1 'polypeptide(L)'
;SWMSGEFAITQSEPGLLGHDPELILAIRAKSIKDARKNMEFIEKKIKRRTPVKIKTANYKDFEINYVEMKGFFRLFFGKLFDKFEKPYYTYVDDYVVFSNKAASLLSFVEDYEQKNLLKNNPGFENALSYLKSSSTIFLYTDVRKFYSQLKPMMNPATWNEIQSNKDVLYSFPYWTMQIIGEDQSASLPVSYTHLTLPTT
;
A
#
# COMPACT_ATOMS: atom_id res chain seq x y z
N SER A 1 12.68 1.16 18.77
CA SER A 1 12.03 1.27 17.43
C SER A 1 10.92 2.31 17.48
N TRP A 2 10.88 3.23 16.52
CA TRP A 2 9.81 4.22 16.36
C TRP A 2 8.53 3.60 15.78
N MET A 3 8.65 2.44 15.15
CA MET A 3 7.54 1.72 14.51
C MET A 3 6.62 1.08 15.54
N SER A 4 5.30 1.16 15.30
CA SER A 4 4.28 0.52 16.14
C SER A 4 4.15 -0.99 15.91
N GLY A 5 4.63 -1.49 14.77
CA GLY A 5 4.43 -2.85 14.29
C GLY A 5 3.30 -2.97 13.24
N GLU A 6 2.58 -1.88 12.97
CA GLU A 6 1.54 -1.81 11.95
C GLU A 6 2.10 -1.21 10.66
N PHE A 7 1.82 -1.85 9.53
CA PHE A 7 2.13 -1.31 8.22
C PHE A 7 1.08 -1.72 7.18
N ALA A 8 0.95 -0.92 6.14
CA ALA A 8 0.08 -1.18 5.00
C ALA A 8 0.85 -1.05 3.70
N ILE A 9 0.63 -1.98 2.78
CA ILE A 9 1.12 -1.89 1.41
C ILE A 9 -0.09 -1.78 0.49
N THR A 10 -0.10 -0.73 -0.33
CA THR A 10 -1.14 -0.52 -1.35
C THR A 10 -0.50 -0.57 -2.72
N GLN A 11 -1.09 -1.35 -3.61
CA GLN A 11 -0.78 -1.35 -5.04
C GLN A 11 -1.99 -0.78 -5.77
N SER A 12 -1.78 0.32 -6.49
CA SER A 12 -2.82 0.95 -7.31
C SER A 12 -2.62 0.64 -8.79
N GLU A 13 -3.60 0.99 -9.60
CA GLU A 13 -3.44 1.01 -11.06
C GLU A 13 -2.29 1.95 -11.45
N PRO A 14 -1.67 1.74 -12.63
CA PRO A 14 -0.70 2.68 -13.16
C PRO A 14 -1.33 4.08 -13.26
N GLY A 15 -0.65 5.10 -12.75
CA GLY A 15 -1.07 6.49 -12.91
C GLY A 15 -1.01 6.92 -14.39
N LEU A 16 -1.58 8.09 -14.69
CA LEU A 16 -1.71 8.65 -16.05
C LEU A 16 -0.40 8.70 -16.85
N LEU A 17 0.73 8.73 -16.18
CA LEU A 17 2.07 8.85 -16.79
C LEU A 17 2.94 7.59 -16.64
N GLY A 18 2.38 6.50 -16.12
CA GLY A 18 3.14 5.27 -15.80
C GLY A 18 2.56 4.02 -16.43
N HIS A 19 3.43 3.05 -16.74
CA HIS A 19 3.05 1.72 -17.21
C HIS A 19 3.02 0.68 -16.08
N ASP A 20 3.67 1.00 -14.95
CA ASP A 20 3.79 0.09 -13.81
C ASP A 20 2.82 0.47 -12.70
N PRO A 21 2.28 -0.51 -11.97
CA PRO A 21 1.49 -0.27 -10.77
C PRO A 21 2.25 0.62 -9.78
N GLU A 22 1.51 1.52 -9.13
CA GLU A 22 2.08 2.38 -8.10
C GLU A 22 2.05 1.66 -6.76
N LEU A 23 3.17 1.68 -6.07
CA LEU A 23 3.34 1.00 -4.79
C LEU A 23 3.55 2.03 -3.68
N ILE A 24 2.69 1.97 -2.67
CA ILE A 24 2.77 2.79 -1.46
C ILE A 24 2.96 1.86 -0.26
N LEU A 25 3.91 2.21 0.61
CA LEU A 25 4.10 1.59 1.92
C LEU A 25 3.85 2.63 2.99
N ALA A 26 2.90 2.40 3.87
CA ALA A 26 2.66 3.23 5.05
C ALA A 26 3.08 2.45 6.31
N ILE A 27 3.92 3.05 7.13
CA ILE A 27 4.40 2.48 8.41
C ILE A 27 3.91 3.37 9.53
N ARG A 28 3.11 2.80 10.45
CA ARG A 28 2.61 3.54 11.59
C ARG A 28 3.72 3.77 12.61
N ALA A 29 3.83 5.00 13.07
CA ALA A 29 4.75 5.40 14.13
C ALA A 29 4.07 5.34 15.50
N LYS A 30 4.81 4.98 16.55
CA LYS A 30 4.39 5.16 17.94
C LYS A 30 4.31 6.65 18.29
N SER A 31 5.19 7.44 17.67
CA SER A 31 5.27 8.88 17.77
C SER A 31 5.88 9.40 16.47
N ILE A 32 5.16 10.28 15.78
CA ILE A 32 5.66 10.88 14.54
C ILE A 32 6.91 11.75 14.79
N LYS A 33 7.00 12.37 15.96
CA LYS A 33 8.19 13.13 16.38
C LYS A 33 9.43 12.24 16.48
N ASP A 34 9.28 11.03 17.01
CA ASP A 34 10.39 10.08 17.12
C ASP A 34 10.71 9.43 15.78
N ALA A 35 9.71 9.21 14.93
CA ALA A 35 9.92 8.79 13.55
C ALA A 35 10.78 9.82 12.79
N ARG A 36 10.43 11.11 12.85
CA ARG A 36 11.22 12.19 12.22
C ARG A 36 12.66 12.20 12.71
N LYS A 37 12.89 12.16 14.01
CA LYS A 37 14.23 12.12 14.59
C LYS A 37 15.06 10.90 14.12
N ASN A 38 14.41 9.74 14.04
CA ASN A 38 15.05 8.53 13.56
C ASN A 38 15.39 8.61 12.06
N MET A 39 14.49 9.11 11.24
CA MET A 39 14.74 9.32 9.81
C MET A 39 15.89 10.32 9.60
N GLU A 40 15.92 11.46 10.30
CA GLU A 40 17.03 12.40 10.27
C GLU A 40 18.36 11.75 10.69
N PHE A 41 18.34 10.92 11.73
CA PHE A 41 19.53 10.20 12.17
C PHE A 41 20.04 9.23 11.11
N ILE A 42 19.14 8.49 10.48
CA ILE A 42 19.44 7.59 9.36
C ILE A 42 20.05 8.39 8.20
N GLU A 43 19.44 9.49 7.82
CA GLU A 43 19.93 10.37 6.77
C GLU A 43 21.34 10.92 7.07
N LYS A 44 21.57 11.40 8.29
CA LYS A 44 22.88 11.86 8.72
C LYS A 44 23.94 10.76 8.63
N LYS A 45 23.59 9.53 9.02
CA LYS A 45 24.49 8.37 8.89
C LYS A 45 24.80 8.03 7.43
N ILE A 46 23.79 8.07 6.57
CA ILE A 46 23.95 7.83 5.13
C ILE A 46 24.89 8.89 4.54
N LYS A 47 24.59 10.18 4.75
CA LYS A 47 25.41 11.31 4.26
C LYS A 47 26.90 11.22 4.68
N ARG A 48 27.16 10.68 5.87
CA ARG A 48 28.56 10.53 6.36
C ARG A 48 29.34 9.38 5.71
N ARG A 49 28.63 8.35 5.23
CA ARG A 49 29.23 7.11 4.72
C ARG A 49 29.19 6.97 3.21
N THR A 50 28.36 7.74 2.55
CA THR A 50 28.14 7.64 1.11
C THR A 50 27.91 9.05 0.52
N PRO A 51 28.27 9.29 -0.75
CA PRO A 51 27.95 10.54 -1.44
C PRO A 51 26.47 10.66 -1.81
N VAL A 52 25.59 10.00 -1.08
CA VAL A 52 24.15 9.99 -1.32
C VAL A 52 23.55 11.37 -1.10
N LYS A 53 22.76 11.82 -2.06
CA LYS A 53 22.00 13.06 -1.99
C LYS A 53 20.63 12.78 -1.43
N ILE A 54 20.25 13.50 -0.39
CA ILE A 54 18.87 13.57 0.09
C ILE A 54 18.34 14.90 -0.40
N LYS A 55 17.25 14.86 -1.15
CA LYS A 55 16.57 16.04 -1.68
C LYS A 55 15.21 16.14 -1.00
N THR A 56 14.87 17.34 -0.62
CA THR A 56 13.57 17.66 -0.03
C THR A 56 12.85 18.65 -0.92
N ALA A 57 11.57 18.44 -1.14
CA ALA A 57 10.67 19.35 -1.80
C ALA A 57 9.40 19.50 -0.98
N ASN A 58 8.84 20.69 -0.93
CA ASN A 58 7.56 20.92 -0.27
C ASN A 58 6.43 20.85 -1.30
N TYR A 59 5.36 20.18 -0.94
CA TYR A 59 4.13 20.14 -1.70
C TYR A 59 2.96 20.37 -0.74
N LYS A 60 2.29 21.52 -0.86
CA LYS A 60 1.33 22.01 0.13
C LYS A 60 1.99 22.04 1.52
N ASP A 61 1.36 21.44 2.53
CA ASP A 61 1.88 21.33 3.89
C ASP A 61 2.75 20.08 4.13
N PHE A 62 3.06 19.33 3.05
CA PHE A 62 3.80 18.08 3.14
C PHE A 62 5.23 18.22 2.60
N GLU A 63 6.15 17.69 3.36
CA GLU A 63 7.56 17.59 3.00
C GLU A 63 7.80 16.24 2.31
N ILE A 64 8.18 16.26 1.03
CA ILE A 64 8.53 15.08 0.24
C ILE A 64 10.05 14.92 0.24
N ASN A 65 10.53 13.86 0.83
CA ASN A 65 11.94 13.56 0.93
C ASN A 65 12.31 12.44 -0.04
N TYR A 66 13.46 12.57 -0.71
CA TYR A 66 14.02 11.55 -1.60
C TYR A 66 15.35 11.03 -1.07
N VAL A 67 15.44 9.73 -0.90
CA VAL A 67 16.66 9.03 -0.49
C VAL A 67 17.27 8.34 -1.72
N GLU A 68 18.27 8.96 -2.33
CA GLU A 68 18.98 8.41 -3.49
C GLU A 68 19.93 7.27 -3.08
N MET A 69 19.40 6.27 -2.37
CA MET A 69 20.17 5.12 -1.91
C MET A 69 19.47 3.83 -2.29
N LYS A 70 20.07 3.13 -3.26
CA LYS A 70 19.57 1.80 -3.66
C LYS A 70 19.66 0.82 -2.50
N GLY A 71 18.58 0.07 -2.27
CA GLY A 71 18.51 -0.92 -1.19
C GLY A 71 18.34 -0.31 0.20
N PHE A 72 17.86 0.94 0.31
CA PHE A 72 17.56 1.59 1.58
C PHE A 72 16.74 0.68 2.52
N PHE A 73 15.62 0.14 2.03
CA PHE A 73 14.75 -0.71 2.83
C PHE A 73 15.40 -2.04 3.23
N ARG A 74 16.23 -2.61 2.36
CA ARG A 74 16.92 -3.86 2.65
C ARG A 74 17.82 -3.78 3.88
N LEU A 75 18.40 -2.61 4.12
CA LEU A 75 19.25 -2.36 5.30
C LEU A 75 18.47 -2.37 6.61
N PHE A 76 17.19 -2.00 6.58
CA PHE A 76 16.37 -1.81 7.78
C PHE A 76 15.31 -2.88 7.97
N PHE A 77 14.79 -3.44 6.86
CA PHE A 77 13.61 -4.32 6.86
C PHE A 77 13.86 -5.66 6.14
N GLY A 78 15.10 -5.92 5.70
CA GLY A 78 15.44 -7.13 4.95
C GLY A 78 14.80 -7.17 3.57
N LYS A 79 14.60 -8.39 3.04
CA LYS A 79 14.13 -8.61 1.67
C LYS A 79 12.65 -8.29 1.42
N LEU A 80 11.86 -8.16 2.47
CA LEU A 80 10.40 -7.99 2.36
C LEU A 80 10.03 -6.73 1.53
N PHE A 81 10.85 -5.70 1.59
CA PHE A 81 10.62 -4.42 0.91
C PHE A 81 11.64 -4.12 -0.20
N ASP A 82 12.25 -5.15 -0.82
CA ASP A 82 13.24 -4.98 -1.89
C ASP A 82 12.71 -4.20 -3.10
N LYS A 83 11.38 -4.17 -3.29
CA LYS A 83 10.72 -3.37 -4.34
C LYS A 83 10.85 -1.86 -4.13
N PHE A 84 11.18 -1.40 -2.92
CA PHE A 84 11.40 0.01 -2.60
C PHE A 84 12.90 0.35 -2.68
N GLU A 85 13.43 0.47 -3.91
CA GLU A 85 14.88 0.62 -4.13
C GLU A 85 15.41 1.99 -3.72
N LYS A 86 14.74 3.06 -4.17
CA LYS A 86 15.14 4.47 -3.94
C LYS A 86 13.91 5.25 -3.50
N PRO A 87 13.54 5.16 -2.22
CA PRO A 87 12.25 5.67 -1.79
C PRO A 87 12.20 7.19 -1.72
N TYR A 88 11.06 7.70 -2.14
CA TYR A 88 10.51 8.97 -1.65
C TYR A 88 9.73 8.68 -0.38
N TYR A 89 9.69 9.62 0.55
CA TYR A 89 8.85 9.50 1.74
C TYR A 89 8.30 10.85 2.20
N THR A 90 7.18 10.76 2.91
CA THR A 90 6.52 11.87 3.58
C THR A 90 5.91 11.41 4.90
N TYR A 91 5.39 12.36 5.65
CA TYR A 91 4.70 12.11 6.91
C TYR A 91 3.25 12.54 6.79
N VAL A 92 2.32 11.64 7.12
CA VAL A 92 0.88 11.89 7.10
C VAL A 92 0.29 11.33 8.40
N ASP A 93 -0.26 12.18 9.24
CA ASP A 93 -0.70 11.84 10.60
C ASP A 93 0.39 11.07 11.38
N ASP A 94 0.07 9.87 11.85
CA ASP A 94 0.99 8.99 12.57
C ASP A 94 1.78 8.06 11.64
N TYR A 95 1.75 8.28 10.32
CA TYR A 95 2.41 7.40 9.36
C TYR A 95 3.60 8.04 8.68
N VAL A 96 4.63 7.22 8.45
CA VAL A 96 5.67 7.51 7.46
C VAL A 96 5.30 6.75 6.19
N VAL A 97 5.08 7.47 5.11
CA VAL A 97 4.58 6.95 3.84
C VAL A 97 5.68 6.97 2.81
N PHE A 98 5.92 5.85 2.15
CA PHE A 98 6.99 5.64 1.19
C PHE A 98 6.46 5.23 -0.18
N SER A 99 7.15 5.66 -1.24
CA SER A 99 6.96 5.16 -2.61
C SER A 99 8.26 5.24 -3.41
N ASN A 100 8.36 4.47 -4.49
CA ASN A 100 9.46 4.60 -5.46
C ASN A 100 9.30 5.79 -6.41
N LYS A 101 8.12 6.41 -6.44
CA LYS A 101 7.78 7.53 -7.33
C LYS A 101 7.29 8.73 -6.53
N ALA A 102 7.82 9.90 -6.81
CA ALA A 102 7.32 11.14 -6.21
C ALA A 102 5.84 11.38 -6.57
N ALA A 103 5.46 11.13 -7.82
CA ALA A 103 4.09 11.29 -8.30
C ALA A 103 3.07 10.48 -7.47
N SER A 104 3.41 9.24 -7.10
CA SER A 104 2.55 8.39 -6.27
C SER A 104 2.35 8.96 -4.86
N LEU A 105 3.39 9.57 -4.27
CA LEU A 105 3.23 10.26 -2.98
C LEU A 105 2.39 11.51 -3.10
N LEU A 106 2.56 12.28 -4.19
CA LEU A 106 1.75 13.47 -4.43
C LEU A 106 0.27 13.10 -4.58
N SER A 107 -0.01 12.06 -5.37
CA SER A 107 -1.38 11.52 -5.53
C SER A 107 -1.96 11.05 -4.20
N PHE A 108 -1.17 10.33 -3.39
CA PHE A 108 -1.57 9.89 -2.05
C PHE A 108 -1.91 11.06 -1.12
N VAL A 109 -1.09 12.11 -1.14
CA VAL A 109 -1.32 13.32 -0.33
C VAL A 109 -2.57 14.05 -0.80
N GLU A 110 -2.82 14.13 -2.12
CA GLU A 110 -4.04 14.73 -2.65
C GLU A 110 -5.30 13.96 -2.24
N ASP A 111 -5.29 12.64 -2.36
CA ASP A 111 -6.39 11.79 -1.93
C ASP A 111 -6.65 11.94 -0.43
N TYR A 112 -5.58 12.05 0.38
CA TYR A 112 -5.69 12.28 1.81
C TYR A 112 -6.38 13.61 2.12
N GLU A 113 -5.97 14.71 1.49
CA GLU A 113 -6.55 16.04 1.69
C GLU A 113 -8.00 16.15 1.21
N GLN A 114 -8.30 15.51 0.08
CA GLN A 114 -9.65 15.45 -0.49
C GLN A 114 -10.55 14.48 0.27
N LYS A 115 -10.03 13.79 1.29
CA LYS A 115 -10.72 12.73 2.04
C LYS A 115 -11.21 11.57 1.16
N ASN A 116 -10.54 11.36 0.03
CA ASN A 116 -10.74 10.23 -0.86
C ASN A 116 -10.05 8.97 -0.29
N LEU A 117 -10.45 8.58 0.91
CA LEU A 117 -9.83 7.50 1.66
C LEU A 117 -10.63 6.21 1.51
N LEU A 118 -9.94 5.08 1.53
CA LEU A 118 -10.56 3.76 1.43
C LEU A 118 -11.66 3.55 2.49
N LYS A 119 -11.47 4.06 3.70
CA LYS A 119 -12.47 4.01 4.78
C LYS A 119 -13.79 4.72 4.45
N ASN A 120 -13.79 5.66 3.49
CA ASN A 120 -14.96 6.38 3.04
C ASN A 120 -15.63 5.70 1.83
N ASN A 121 -15.08 4.56 1.37
CA ASN A 121 -15.65 3.79 0.28
C ASN A 121 -16.73 2.85 0.81
N PRO A 122 -18.01 2.97 0.38
CA PRO A 122 -19.13 2.16 0.90
C PRO A 122 -18.91 0.66 0.69
N GLY A 123 -18.25 0.25 -0.39
CA GLY A 123 -17.92 -1.16 -0.66
C GLY A 123 -16.91 -1.72 0.34
N PHE A 124 -15.93 -0.91 0.72
CA PHE A 124 -14.96 -1.27 1.75
C PHE A 124 -15.60 -1.34 3.13
N GLU A 125 -16.42 -0.36 3.48
CA GLU A 125 -17.16 -0.34 4.75
C GLU A 125 -18.06 -1.57 4.88
N ASN A 126 -18.80 -1.91 3.82
CA ASN A 126 -19.61 -3.12 3.77
C ASN A 126 -18.76 -4.39 3.92
N ALA A 127 -17.62 -4.48 3.23
CA ALA A 127 -16.71 -5.62 3.35
C ALA A 127 -16.19 -5.78 4.79
N LEU A 128 -15.86 -4.67 5.46
CA LEU A 128 -15.40 -4.69 6.86
C LEU A 128 -16.46 -5.20 7.85
N SER A 129 -17.74 -5.01 7.57
CA SER A 129 -18.83 -5.43 8.47
C SER A 129 -18.88 -6.95 8.71
N TYR A 130 -18.29 -7.73 7.81
CA TYR A 130 -18.21 -9.19 7.90
C TYR A 130 -16.92 -9.72 8.52
N LEU A 131 -16.04 -8.83 8.95
CA LEU A 131 -14.69 -9.17 9.39
C LEU A 131 -14.49 -8.86 10.88
N LYS A 132 -13.50 -9.48 11.49
CA LYS A 132 -13.09 -9.15 12.86
C LYS A 132 -12.36 -7.80 12.86
N SER A 133 -12.47 -7.06 13.94
CA SER A 133 -11.89 -5.71 14.11
C SER A 133 -10.36 -5.70 14.15
N SER A 134 -9.71 -6.85 14.37
CA SER A 134 -8.26 -6.98 14.39
C SER A 134 -7.81 -8.22 13.64
N SER A 135 -6.64 -8.13 13.01
CA SER A 135 -6.00 -9.24 12.30
C SER A 135 -4.49 -9.09 12.31
N THR A 136 -3.79 -10.21 12.16
CA THR A 136 -2.35 -10.21 11.94
C THR A 136 -2.03 -9.78 10.50
N ILE A 137 -2.81 -10.27 9.54
CA ILE A 137 -2.72 -9.86 8.13
C ILE A 137 -4.14 -9.60 7.64
N PHE A 138 -4.31 -8.50 6.95
CA PHE A 138 -5.54 -8.14 6.24
C PHE A 138 -5.24 -7.84 4.78
N LEU A 139 -5.97 -8.47 3.87
CA LEU A 139 -5.94 -8.20 2.44
C LEU A 139 -7.31 -7.70 2.00
N TYR A 140 -7.31 -6.62 1.24
CA TYR A 140 -8.47 -6.11 0.51
C TYR A 140 -8.11 -5.95 -0.95
N THR A 141 -8.98 -6.39 -1.84
CA THR A 141 -8.78 -6.32 -3.28
C THR A 141 -10.04 -5.79 -3.97
N ASP A 142 -9.92 -4.68 -4.67
CA ASP A 142 -10.89 -4.25 -5.67
C ASP A 142 -10.67 -5.09 -6.94
N VAL A 143 -11.62 -5.97 -7.24
CA VAL A 143 -11.49 -6.96 -8.33
C VAL A 143 -11.37 -6.29 -9.69
N ARG A 144 -12.10 -5.21 -9.94
CA ARG A 144 -12.08 -4.51 -11.22
C ARG A 144 -10.74 -3.84 -11.48
N LYS A 145 -10.18 -3.21 -10.46
CA LYS A 145 -8.85 -2.58 -10.53
C LYS A 145 -7.75 -3.63 -10.62
N PHE A 146 -7.86 -4.70 -9.86
CA PHE A 146 -6.89 -5.79 -9.87
C PHE A 146 -6.88 -6.56 -11.21
N TYR A 147 -8.05 -6.73 -11.85
CA TYR A 147 -8.18 -7.41 -13.13
C TYR A 147 -7.24 -6.83 -14.21
N SER A 148 -7.12 -5.50 -14.27
CA SER A 148 -6.25 -4.83 -15.24
C SER A 148 -4.77 -5.21 -15.07
N GLN A 149 -4.37 -5.59 -13.85
CA GLN A 149 -3.01 -5.92 -13.46
C GLN A 149 -2.69 -7.42 -13.59
N LEU A 150 -3.68 -8.28 -13.83
CA LEU A 150 -3.49 -9.73 -13.91
C LEU A 150 -2.75 -10.18 -15.17
N LYS A 151 -3.02 -9.52 -16.31
CA LYS A 151 -2.49 -9.93 -17.61
C LYS A 151 -0.95 -10.14 -17.63
N PRO A 152 -0.12 -9.20 -17.14
CA PRO A 152 1.33 -9.38 -17.14
C PRO A 152 1.83 -10.42 -16.13
N MET A 153 0.97 -10.86 -15.20
CA MET A 153 1.32 -11.83 -14.16
C MET A 153 1.01 -13.28 -14.55
N MET A 154 0.32 -13.50 -15.68
CA MET A 154 -0.21 -14.79 -16.08
C MET A 154 0.30 -15.24 -17.46
N ASN A 155 0.34 -16.55 -17.66
CA ASN A 155 0.57 -17.11 -18.98
C ASN A 155 -0.66 -16.89 -19.89
N PRO A 156 -0.48 -16.93 -21.24
CA PRO A 156 -1.58 -16.64 -22.19
C PRO A 156 -2.80 -17.55 -22.04
N ALA A 157 -2.61 -18.83 -21.74
CA ALA A 157 -3.73 -19.77 -21.60
C ALA A 157 -4.61 -19.42 -20.40
N THR A 158 -3.98 -19.22 -19.22
CA THR A 158 -4.69 -18.79 -17.99
C THR A 158 -5.36 -17.42 -18.19
N TRP A 159 -4.69 -16.49 -18.90
CA TRP A 159 -5.29 -15.19 -19.18
C TRP A 159 -6.56 -15.32 -20.03
N ASN A 160 -6.56 -16.14 -21.08
CA ASN A 160 -7.73 -16.37 -21.92
C ASN A 160 -8.90 -16.97 -21.13
N GLU A 161 -8.62 -17.90 -20.23
CA GLU A 161 -9.64 -18.49 -19.35
C GLU A 161 -10.26 -17.43 -18.41
N ILE A 162 -9.41 -16.61 -17.78
CA ILE A 162 -9.86 -15.51 -16.91
C ILE A 162 -10.67 -14.49 -17.71
N GLN A 163 -10.22 -14.14 -18.91
CA GLN A 163 -10.92 -13.21 -19.78
C GLN A 163 -12.31 -13.73 -20.21
N SER A 164 -12.42 -15.03 -20.48
CA SER A 164 -13.71 -15.66 -20.82
C SER A 164 -14.70 -15.68 -19.65
N ASN A 165 -14.21 -15.63 -18.41
CA ASN A 165 -15.01 -15.61 -17.19
C ASN A 165 -15.04 -14.24 -16.50
N LYS A 166 -14.74 -13.17 -17.23
CA LYS A 166 -14.64 -11.82 -16.69
C LYS A 166 -15.91 -11.36 -15.95
N ASP A 167 -17.07 -11.66 -16.51
CA ASP A 167 -18.34 -11.24 -15.92
C ASP A 167 -18.59 -11.92 -14.57
N VAL A 168 -18.18 -13.17 -14.44
CA VAL A 168 -18.22 -13.90 -13.17
C VAL A 168 -17.31 -13.23 -12.14
N LEU A 169 -16.10 -12.86 -12.52
CA LEU A 169 -15.18 -12.14 -11.63
C LEU A 169 -15.74 -10.80 -11.20
N TYR A 170 -16.36 -10.06 -12.11
CA TYR A 170 -16.94 -8.75 -11.84
C TYR A 170 -18.21 -8.78 -11.01
N SER A 171 -18.85 -9.95 -10.87
CA SER A 171 -19.93 -10.14 -9.92
C SER A 171 -19.48 -10.11 -8.45
N PHE A 172 -18.15 -10.22 -8.21
CA PHE A 172 -17.53 -10.11 -6.90
C PHE A 172 -16.65 -8.85 -6.87
N PRO A 173 -17.21 -7.65 -6.63
CA PRO A 173 -16.47 -6.40 -6.75
C PRO A 173 -15.29 -6.29 -5.78
N TYR A 174 -15.35 -6.97 -4.63
CA TYR A 174 -14.32 -6.93 -3.61
C TYR A 174 -14.05 -8.31 -3.02
N TRP A 175 -12.78 -8.58 -2.76
CA TRP A 175 -12.33 -9.72 -1.95
C TRP A 175 -11.62 -9.22 -0.71
N THR A 176 -11.88 -9.86 0.41
CA THR A 176 -11.15 -9.64 1.64
C THR A 176 -10.69 -10.96 2.23
N MET A 177 -9.53 -10.92 2.85
CA MET A 177 -8.96 -12.04 3.58
C MET A 177 -8.31 -11.53 4.86
N GLN A 178 -8.56 -12.19 5.97
CA GLN A 178 -7.86 -11.94 7.22
C GLN A 178 -7.09 -13.19 7.63
N ILE A 179 -5.91 -13.02 8.21
CA ILE A 179 -5.23 -14.04 8.98
C ILE A 179 -5.18 -13.53 10.42
N ILE A 180 -5.75 -14.31 11.33
CA ILE A 180 -5.81 -13.98 12.74
C ILE A 180 -4.98 -15.02 13.46
N GLY A 181 -3.80 -14.61 13.97
CA GLY A 181 -2.96 -15.45 14.79
C GLY A 181 -3.53 -15.54 16.20
N GLU A 182 -3.64 -16.75 16.72
CA GLU A 182 -3.95 -17.08 18.12
C GLU A 182 -2.77 -17.87 18.69
N ASP A 183 -2.62 -17.95 20.01
CA ASP A 183 -1.42 -18.50 20.66
C ASP A 183 -0.98 -19.89 20.18
N GLN A 184 -1.89 -20.71 19.66
CA GLN A 184 -1.59 -22.05 19.13
C GLN A 184 -2.31 -22.39 17.82
N SER A 185 -2.99 -21.41 17.21
CA SER A 185 -3.77 -21.61 15.98
C SER A 185 -3.80 -20.33 15.14
N ALA A 186 -4.22 -20.45 13.89
CA ALA A 186 -4.56 -19.32 13.04
C ALA A 186 -5.91 -19.56 12.37
N SER A 187 -6.77 -18.55 12.36
CA SER A 187 -8.03 -18.58 11.62
C SER A 187 -7.91 -17.74 10.34
N LEU A 188 -8.57 -18.20 9.27
CA LEU A 188 -8.53 -17.57 7.94
C LEU A 188 -9.95 -17.23 7.47
N PRO A 189 -10.58 -16.16 7.97
CA PRO A 189 -11.83 -15.68 7.42
C PRO A 189 -11.62 -15.09 6.02
N VAL A 190 -12.44 -15.49 5.08
CA VAL A 190 -12.51 -14.93 3.73
C VAL A 190 -13.91 -14.41 3.50
N SER A 191 -14.05 -13.18 3.04
CA SER A 191 -15.33 -12.59 2.66
C SER A 191 -15.24 -12.02 1.25
N TYR A 192 -16.36 -12.14 0.54
CA TYR A 192 -16.57 -11.52 -0.76
C TYR A 192 -17.99 -10.93 -0.78
N THR A 193 -18.15 -9.78 -1.45
CA THR A 193 -19.47 -9.20 -1.66
C THR A 193 -20.00 -9.62 -3.02
N HIS A 194 -21.21 -10.13 -3.04
CA HIS A 194 -21.93 -10.48 -4.26
C HIS A 194 -22.81 -9.28 -4.70
N LEU A 195 -22.74 -8.90 -5.96
CA LEU A 195 -23.74 -7.99 -6.51
C LEU A 195 -25.07 -8.77 -6.59
N THR A 196 -26.03 -8.42 -5.75
CA THR A 196 -27.42 -8.85 -5.98
C THR A 196 -27.88 -8.16 -7.25
N LEU A 197 -28.09 -8.93 -8.32
CA LEU A 197 -28.79 -8.42 -9.50
C LEU A 197 -30.18 -7.97 -9.05
N PRO A 198 -30.65 -6.78 -9.45
CA PRO A 198 -32.03 -6.41 -9.20
C PRO A 198 -32.93 -7.47 -9.84
N THR A 199 -33.75 -8.12 -9.02
CA THR A 199 -34.83 -8.97 -9.50
C THR A 199 -35.80 -8.09 -10.25
N THR A 200 -35.80 -8.20 -11.56
CA THR A 200 -36.80 -7.61 -12.45
C THR A 200 -38.17 -8.20 -12.20
#